data_47243a197dc831fc9b8ee880a5010420
#
_entry.id   47243a197dc831fc9b8ee880a5010420
#
_cell.length_a   1.000
_cell.length_b   1.000
_cell.length_c   1.000
_cell.angle_alpha   90.00
_cell.angle_beta   90.00
_cell.angle_gamma   90.00
#
_symmetry.space_group_name_H-M   'P 1'
#
loop_
_entity.id
_entity.type
_entity.pdbx_description
1 polymer ?
#
loop_
_entity_poly.entity_id
_entity_poly.type
_entity_poly.pdbx_seq_one_letter_code
_entity_poly.pdbx_strand_id
1 'polypeptide(L)'
;EVENPANQTAYTLLQEQLRTVLSTLPQREQEVLKMRFGLDDGYSLTLEEVGLYFNVTRERIRQIEAKALRRLRHPRRATGLRDYIDS
;
A
#
# COMPACT_ATOMS: atom_id res chain seq x y z
N GLU A 1 -22.53 1.41 8.43
CA GLU A 1 -21.46 1.84 9.33
C GLU A 1 -21.35 3.35 9.37
N VAL A 2 -21.53 3.91 10.52
CA VAL A 2 -21.44 5.36 10.68
C VAL A 2 -20.02 5.74 11.08
N GLU A 3 -19.46 6.67 10.35
CA GLU A 3 -18.12 7.18 10.66
C GLU A 3 -18.27 8.54 11.33
N ASN A 4 -17.46 8.77 12.33
CA ASN A 4 -17.43 10.08 12.97
C ASN A 4 -16.16 10.80 12.59
N PRO A 5 -16.11 12.12 12.82
CA PRO A 5 -14.93 12.91 12.41
C PRO A 5 -13.61 12.41 13.00
N ALA A 6 -13.63 11.88 14.21
CA ALA A 6 -12.42 11.37 14.83
C ALA A 6 -11.88 10.17 14.05
N ASN A 7 -12.78 9.27 13.64
CA ASN A 7 -12.35 8.10 12.87
C ASN A 7 -11.82 8.50 11.51
N GLN A 8 -12.46 9.49 10.87
CA GLN A 8 -12.01 9.97 9.57
C GLN A 8 -10.63 10.63 9.68
N THR A 9 -10.42 11.40 10.73
CA THR A 9 -9.13 12.04 10.94
C THR A 9 -8.03 11.01 11.13
N ALA A 10 -8.28 9.98 11.95
CA ALA A 10 -7.31 8.93 12.18
C ALA A 10 -6.99 8.19 10.88
N TYR A 11 -8.01 7.92 10.08
CA TYR A 11 -7.83 7.23 8.80
C TYR A 11 -6.98 8.07 7.86
N THR A 12 -7.23 9.37 7.80
CA THR A 12 -6.46 10.27 6.96
C THR A 12 -4.99 10.30 7.37
N LEU A 13 -4.74 10.36 8.68
CA LEU A 13 -3.37 10.36 9.17
C LEU A 13 -2.66 9.06 8.83
N LEU A 14 -3.36 7.94 8.95
CA LEU A 14 -2.79 6.66 8.59
C LEU A 14 -2.41 6.61 7.12
N GLN A 15 -3.29 7.12 6.25
CA GLN A 15 -3.00 7.16 4.83
C GLN A 15 -1.79 8.03 4.51
N GLU A 16 -1.66 9.16 5.18
CA GLU A 16 -0.52 10.04 4.97
C GLU A 16 0.77 9.38 5.39
N GLN A 17 0.75 8.69 6.53
CA GLN A 17 1.93 7.96 6.99
C GLN A 17 2.29 6.85 6.01
N LEU A 18 1.29 6.15 5.50
CA LEU A 18 1.50 5.09 4.54
C LEU A 18 2.17 5.64 3.28
N ARG A 19 1.69 6.78 2.78
CA ARG A 19 2.30 7.38 1.60
C ARG A 19 3.75 7.76 1.84
N THR A 20 4.04 8.28 3.03
CA THR A 20 5.41 8.64 3.37
C THR A 20 6.32 7.42 3.36
N VAL A 21 5.85 6.32 3.95
CA VAL A 21 6.64 5.09 3.98
C VAL A 21 6.77 4.51 2.58
N LEU A 22 5.68 4.55 1.79
CA LEU A 22 5.73 4.06 0.42
C LEU A 22 6.78 4.79 -0.41
N SER A 23 6.99 6.08 -0.15
CA SER A 23 7.96 6.85 -0.93
C SER A 23 9.39 6.32 -0.79
N THR A 24 9.65 5.47 0.20
CA THR A 24 10.96 4.86 0.37
C THR A 24 11.16 3.64 -0.52
N LEU A 25 10.12 3.18 -1.19
CA LEU A 25 10.18 1.98 -2.03
C LEU A 25 10.55 2.34 -3.47
N PRO A 26 11.08 1.37 -4.23
CA PRO A 26 11.26 1.56 -5.66
C PRO A 26 9.94 1.94 -6.33
N GLN A 27 10.03 2.71 -7.40
CA GLN A 27 8.85 3.25 -8.05
C GLN A 27 7.83 2.18 -8.45
N ARG A 28 8.30 1.08 -9.04
CA ARG A 28 7.40 0.02 -9.46
C ARG A 28 6.63 -0.58 -8.29
N GLU A 29 7.31 -0.76 -7.16
CA GLU A 29 6.66 -1.31 -5.98
C GLU A 29 5.62 -0.34 -5.43
N GLN A 30 5.92 0.95 -5.43
CA GLN A 30 4.96 1.95 -5.02
C GLN A 30 3.70 1.88 -5.88
N GLU A 31 3.88 1.84 -7.19
CA GLU A 31 2.75 1.83 -8.12
C GLU A 31 1.89 0.59 -7.95
N VAL A 32 2.54 -0.56 -7.79
CA VAL A 32 1.79 -1.80 -7.59
C VAL A 32 0.94 -1.73 -6.33
N LEU A 33 1.52 -1.27 -5.22
CA LEU A 33 0.78 -1.20 -3.97
C LEU A 33 -0.34 -0.17 -4.05
N LYS A 34 -0.11 0.96 -4.69
CA LYS A 34 -1.16 1.96 -4.83
C LYS A 34 -2.35 1.41 -5.61
N MET A 35 -2.10 0.66 -6.66
CA MET A 35 -3.17 0.07 -7.46
C MET A 35 -3.87 -1.06 -6.73
N ARG A 36 -3.09 -1.90 -6.05
CA ARG A 36 -3.68 -3.03 -5.35
C ARG A 36 -4.58 -2.61 -4.19
N PHE A 37 -4.22 -1.55 -3.50
CA PHE A 37 -4.94 -1.13 -2.30
C PHE A 37 -5.77 0.14 -2.51
N GLY A 38 -5.79 0.65 -3.74
CA GLY A 38 -6.63 1.80 -4.06
C GLY A 38 -6.25 3.06 -3.30
N LEU A 39 -4.96 3.30 -3.13
CA LEU A 39 -4.51 4.41 -2.29
C LEU A 39 -4.74 5.78 -2.92
N ASP A 40 -4.74 5.85 -4.25
CA ASP A 40 -4.89 7.14 -4.93
C ASP A 40 -6.34 7.48 -5.26
N ASP A 41 -7.09 6.49 -5.76
CA ASP A 41 -8.44 6.76 -6.26
C ASP A 41 -9.52 5.98 -5.53
N GLY A 42 -9.15 5.18 -4.53
CA GLY A 42 -10.11 4.42 -3.77
C GLY A 42 -10.56 3.12 -4.41
N TYR A 43 -10.03 2.78 -5.58
CA TYR A 43 -10.39 1.54 -6.27
C TYR A 43 -9.23 0.57 -6.24
N SER A 44 -9.42 -0.54 -5.54
CA SER A 44 -8.40 -1.60 -5.52
C SER A 44 -8.55 -2.48 -6.74
N LEU A 45 -7.42 -2.90 -7.29
CA LEU A 45 -7.39 -3.74 -8.47
C LEU A 45 -6.89 -5.14 -8.10
N THR A 46 -7.28 -6.14 -8.89
CA THR A 46 -6.81 -7.49 -8.70
C THR A 46 -5.37 -7.61 -9.21
N LEU A 47 -4.69 -8.68 -8.81
CA LEU A 47 -3.36 -8.95 -9.32
C LEU A 47 -3.34 -9.02 -10.84
N GLU A 48 -4.37 -9.64 -11.41
CA GLU A 48 -4.45 -9.77 -12.85
C GLU A 48 -4.61 -8.42 -13.52
N GLU A 49 -5.46 -7.56 -12.96
CA GLU A 49 -5.68 -6.23 -13.53
C GLU A 49 -4.41 -5.39 -13.49
N VAL A 50 -3.69 -5.46 -12.38
CA VAL A 50 -2.42 -4.73 -12.29
C VAL A 50 -1.41 -5.30 -13.27
N GLY A 51 -1.42 -6.63 -13.44
CA GLY A 51 -0.54 -7.26 -14.41
C GLY A 51 -0.81 -6.77 -15.82
N LEU A 52 -2.08 -6.62 -16.18
CA LEU A 52 -2.43 -6.09 -17.49
C LEU A 52 -1.94 -4.67 -17.68
N TYR A 53 -2.06 -3.86 -16.63
CA TYR A 53 -1.60 -2.48 -16.70
C TYR A 53 -0.10 -2.38 -16.99
N PHE A 54 0.70 -3.24 -16.34
CA PHE A 54 2.15 -3.22 -16.52
C PHE A 54 2.64 -4.18 -17.58
N ASN A 55 1.73 -4.92 -18.20
CA ASN A 55 2.08 -5.91 -19.23
C ASN A 55 3.01 -6.99 -18.68
N VAL A 56 2.68 -7.48 -17.51
CA VAL A 56 3.40 -8.59 -16.88
C VAL A 56 2.39 -9.59 -16.34
N THR A 57 2.87 -10.75 -15.92
CA THR A 57 1.97 -11.80 -15.44
C THR A 57 1.43 -11.49 -14.05
N ARG A 58 0.31 -12.13 -13.73
CA ARG A 58 -0.27 -12.07 -12.39
C ARG A 58 0.74 -12.51 -11.34
N GLU A 59 1.49 -13.55 -11.64
CA GLU A 59 2.49 -14.07 -10.70
C GLU A 59 3.60 -13.06 -10.48
N ARG A 60 4.01 -12.34 -11.53
CA ARG A 60 5.03 -11.31 -11.37
C ARG A 60 4.56 -10.20 -10.44
N ILE A 61 3.29 -9.78 -10.58
CA ILE A 61 2.73 -8.77 -9.70
C ILE A 61 2.67 -9.29 -8.26
N ARG A 62 2.28 -10.56 -8.08
CA ARG A 62 2.26 -11.14 -6.74
C ARG A 62 3.64 -11.08 -6.08
N GLN A 63 4.69 -11.37 -6.87
CA GLN A 63 6.05 -11.33 -6.35
C GLN A 63 6.46 -9.91 -5.98
N ILE A 64 6.11 -8.95 -6.83
CA ILE A 64 6.43 -7.54 -6.57
C ILE A 64 5.72 -7.06 -5.31
N GLU A 65 4.44 -7.40 -5.17
CA GLU A 65 3.67 -7.02 -3.99
C GLU A 65 4.26 -7.65 -2.73
N ALA A 66 4.60 -8.93 -2.77
CA ALA A 66 5.16 -9.60 -1.62
C ALA A 66 6.48 -8.96 -1.18
N LYS A 67 7.31 -8.62 -2.15
CA LYS A 67 8.59 -7.98 -1.86
C LYS A 67 8.39 -6.59 -1.28
N ALA A 68 7.45 -5.84 -1.84
CA ALA A 68 7.14 -4.50 -1.35
C ALA A 68 6.64 -4.55 0.10
N LEU A 69 5.76 -5.49 0.39
CA LEU A 69 5.24 -5.60 1.75
C LEU A 69 6.33 -6.01 2.74
N ARG A 70 7.25 -6.86 2.33
CA ARG A 70 8.39 -7.21 3.19
C ARG A 70 9.24 -5.98 3.49
N ARG A 71 9.47 -5.13 2.49
CA ARG A 71 10.24 -3.91 2.72
C ARG A 71 9.51 -2.96 3.67
N LEU A 72 8.19 -2.87 3.55
CA LEU A 72 7.41 -2.02 4.45
C LEU A 72 7.44 -2.50 5.88
N ARG A 73 7.60 -3.80 6.09
CA ARG A 73 7.66 -4.37 7.43
C ARG A 73 9.06 -4.28 8.04
N HIS A 74 10.02 -3.83 7.28
CA HIS A 74 11.36 -3.64 7.79
C HIS A 74 11.34 -2.55 8.88
N PRO A 75 11.99 -2.78 10.03
CA PRO A 75 11.89 -1.84 11.17
C PRO A 75 12.21 -0.39 10.81
N ARG A 76 13.20 -0.18 9.98
CA ARG A 76 13.63 1.18 9.63
C ARG A 76 12.56 1.94 8.84
N ARG A 77 11.77 1.22 8.03
CA ARG A 77 10.75 1.85 7.21
C ARG A 77 9.41 1.91 7.90
N ALA A 78 9.15 0.94 8.77
CA ALA A 78 7.82 0.75 9.31
C ALA A 78 7.63 1.33 10.70
N THR A 79 8.57 2.15 11.18
CA THR A 79 8.52 2.62 12.56
C THR A 79 7.18 3.26 12.90
N GLY A 80 6.71 4.18 12.07
CA GLY A 80 5.44 4.84 12.34
C GLY A 80 4.24 4.01 11.94
N LEU A 81 4.44 3.04 11.05
CA LEU A 81 3.34 2.26 10.49
C LEU A 81 3.06 0.98 11.29
N ARG A 82 4.06 0.45 11.96
CA ARG A 82 3.89 -0.81 12.69
C ARG A 82 2.79 -0.75 13.74
N ASP A 83 2.67 0.40 14.39
CA ASP A 83 1.65 0.55 15.42
C ASP A 83 0.25 0.33 14.86
N TYR A 84 0.06 0.65 13.60
CA TYR A 84 -1.25 0.51 12.96
C TYR A 84 -1.45 -0.87 12.33
N ILE A 85 -0.38 -1.52 11.92
CA ILE A 85 -0.47 -2.80 11.22
C ILE A 85 -0.35 -3.98 12.16
N ASP A 86 0.60 -3.89 13.09
CA ASP A 86 0.96 -5.03 13.93
C ASP A 86 0.36 -4.98 15.33
N SER A 87 -0.28 -3.89 15.69
CA SER A 87 -0.85 -3.77 17.03
C SER A 87 -2.27 -4.32 17.15
#